data_5c807ccfc7105f33c7019d62a3b62b97
#
_entry.id   5c807ccfc7105f33c7019d62a3b62b97
#
_cell.length_a   1.000
_cell.length_b   1.000
_cell.length_c   1.000
_cell.angle_alpha   90.00
_cell.angle_beta   90.00
_cell.angle_gamma   90.00
#
_symmetry.space_group_name_H-M   'P 1'
#
loop_
_entity.id
_entity.type
_entity.pdbx_description
1 polymer ?
#
loop_
_entity_poly.entity_id
_entity_poly.type
_entity_poly.pdbx_seq_one_letter_code
_entity_poly.pdbx_strand_id
1 'polypeptide(L)'
;QVLARYPATVAALQGGGMTPRDQLADLFALVMDANPGYYQVRLIALADFGLEQVRIDRDGTKLVRVVGDDLQEKGHYPYVFDTARLAAGAIYLSRIVINHERGAHSGLERPTVQLATPVVGNSGEVLGVVVINVDLNGTFAQLAADMPKDVQLFLANGDGDFLVHPDPAQTF
;
A
#
# COMPACT_ATOMS: atom_id res chain seq x y z
N GLN A 1 3.22 4.58 10.68
CA GLN A 1 2.73 5.01 12.01
C GLN A 1 2.46 6.51 12.07
N VAL A 2 3.36 7.37 11.61
CA VAL A 2 3.18 8.84 11.64
C VAL A 2 1.89 9.23 10.89
N LEU A 3 1.69 8.68 9.70
CA LEU A 3 0.49 8.95 8.89
C LEU A 3 -0.82 8.60 9.60
N ALA A 4 -0.85 7.48 10.33
CA ALA A 4 -2.05 7.06 11.06
C ALA A 4 -2.40 7.94 12.27
N ARG A 5 -1.41 8.63 12.81
CA ARG A 5 -1.57 9.56 13.97
C ARG A 5 -1.70 11.01 13.55
N TYR A 6 -1.59 11.32 12.28
CA TYR A 6 -1.73 12.67 11.80
C TYR A 6 -3.18 13.16 12.02
N PRO A 7 -3.38 14.36 12.59
CA PRO A 7 -4.72 14.81 12.97
C PRO A 7 -5.76 14.78 11.85
N ALA A 8 -5.35 15.14 10.62
CA ALA A 8 -6.23 15.09 9.46
C ALA A 8 -6.66 13.65 9.08
N THR A 9 -5.86 12.61 9.42
CA THR A 9 -6.22 11.21 9.17
C THR A 9 -7.42 10.78 10.01
N VAL A 10 -7.39 11.09 11.29
CA VAL A 10 -8.51 10.82 12.20
C VAL A 10 -9.73 11.65 11.82
N ALA A 11 -9.55 12.97 11.57
CA ALA A 11 -10.62 13.85 11.16
C ALA A 11 -11.30 13.43 9.85
N ALA A 12 -10.54 12.94 8.87
CA ALA A 12 -11.07 12.44 7.59
C ALA A 12 -12.00 11.22 7.76
N LEU A 13 -11.74 10.37 8.77
CA LEU A 13 -12.57 9.20 9.10
C LEU A 13 -13.78 9.55 9.97
N GLN A 14 -13.73 10.64 10.73
CA GLN A 14 -14.80 11.09 11.61
C GLN A 14 -15.77 12.09 10.96
N GLY A 15 -15.80 12.17 9.64
CA GLY A 15 -16.73 13.03 8.91
C GLY A 15 -16.29 14.49 8.80
N GLY A 16 -14.99 14.78 8.96
CA GLY A 16 -14.41 16.13 8.87
C GLY A 16 -14.50 16.82 7.49
N GLY A 17 -15.19 16.19 6.52
CA GLY A 17 -15.41 16.75 5.19
C GLY A 17 -14.18 16.72 4.28
N MET A 18 -14.12 17.65 3.32
CA MET A 18 -13.08 17.66 2.29
C MET A 18 -11.73 18.16 2.80
N THR A 19 -11.69 19.19 3.65
CA THR A 19 -10.42 19.81 4.10
C THR A 19 -9.43 18.82 4.74
N PRO A 20 -9.79 17.96 5.70
CA PRO A 20 -8.89 16.95 6.22
C PRO A 20 -8.43 15.93 5.17
N ARG A 21 -9.30 15.57 4.23
CA ARG A 21 -8.94 14.66 3.13
C ARG A 21 -7.95 15.29 2.18
N ASP A 22 -8.08 16.60 1.89
CA ASP A 22 -7.16 17.35 1.05
C ASP A 22 -5.78 17.45 1.71
N GLN A 23 -5.74 17.84 2.98
CA GLN A 23 -4.49 17.89 3.76
C GLN A 23 -3.78 16.54 3.82
N LEU A 24 -4.55 15.47 3.95
CA LEU A 24 -4.00 14.12 3.98
C LEU A 24 -3.50 13.67 2.61
N ALA A 25 -4.19 14.04 1.52
CA ALA A 25 -3.75 13.77 0.16
C ALA A 25 -2.41 14.45 -0.14
N ASP A 26 -2.25 15.71 0.26
CA ASP A 26 -1.01 16.46 0.12
C ASP A 26 0.14 15.78 0.92
N LEU A 27 -0.15 15.35 2.15
CA LEU A 27 0.83 14.63 2.96
C LEU A 27 1.21 13.28 2.33
N PHE A 28 0.25 12.53 1.80
CA PHE A 28 0.51 11.27 1.11
C PHE A 28 1.39 11.49 -0.13
N ALA A 29 1.08 12.52 -0.92
CA ALA A 29 1.89 12.89 -2.07
C ALA A 29 3.33 13.24 -1.67
N LEU A 30 3.52 14.04 -0.62
CA LEU A 30 4.84 14.39 -0.10
C LEU A 30 5.64 13.15 0.35
N VAL A 31 4.99 12.22 1.07
CA VAL A 31 5.62 10.99 1.52
C VAL A 31 6.01 10.10 0.34
N MET A 32 5.15 10.00 -0.68
CA MET A 32 5.44 9.23 -1.89
C MET A 32 6.55 9.87 -2.72
N ASP A 33 6.61 11.19 -2.81
CA ASP A 33 7.69 11.89 -3.52
C ASP A 33 9.05 11.59 -2.90
N ALA A 34 9.12 11.60 -1.57
CA ALA A 34 10.32 11.24 -0.83
C ALA A 34 10.70 9.74 -0.90
N ASN A 35 9.77 8.87 -1.34
CA ASN A 35 9.96 7.41 -1.39
C ASN A 35 9.54 6.84 -2.75
N PRO A 36 10.43 6.81 -3.75
CA PRO A 36 10.09 6.38 -5.12
C PRO A 36 9.51 4.96 -5.22
N GLY A 37 9.85 4.06 -4.30
CA GLY A 37 9.29 2.71 -4.24
C GLY A 37 7.82 2.66 -3.77
N TYR A 38 7.27 3.75 -3.21
CA TYR A 38 5.86 3.80 -2.85
C TYR A 38 5.05 4.17 -4.09
N TYR A 39 4.22 3.24 -4.56
CA TYR A 39 3.42 3.51 -5.75
C TYR A 39 1.93 3.76 -5.44
N GLN A 40 1.47 3.45 -4.22
CA GLN A 40 0.11 3.74 -3.80
C GLN A 40 0.07 3.95 -2.29
N VAL A 41 -0.60 5.01 -1.83
CA VAL A 41 -0.88 5.27 -0.42
C VAL A 41 -2.36 5.57 -0.25
N ARG A 42 -3.00 4.91 0.73
CA ARG A 42 -4.45 4.97 0.93
C ARG A 42 -4.82 5.14 2.39
N LEU A 43 -5.91 5.88 2.61
CA LEU A 43 -6.71 5.82 3.83
C LEU A 43 -8.01 5.07 3.51
N ILE A 44 -8.29 4.01 4.26
CA ILE A 44 -9.47 3.16 4.10
C ILE A 44 -10.27 3.22 5.40
N ALA A 45 -11.56 3.59 5.32
CA ALA A 45 -12.46 3.54 6.46
C ALA A 45 -12.86 2.08 6.74
N LEU A 46 -13.11 1.70 8.00
CA LEU A 46 -13.72 0.41 8.31
C LEU A 46 -15.24 0.44 8.13
N ALA A 47 -15.85 1.61 8.23
CA ALA A 47 -17.23 1.83 7.78
C ALA A 47 -17.34 1.65 6.27
N ASP A 48 -18.58 1.56 5.77
CA ASP A 48 -18.89 1.52 4.33
C ASP A 48 -18.10 0.43 3.57
N PHE A 49 -18.06 -0.78 4.13
CA PHE A 49 -17.38 -1.95 3.53
C PHE A 49 -15.88 -1.77 3.27
N GLY A 50 -15.24 -0.86 3.98
CA GLY A 50 -13.82 -0.56 3.77
C GLY A 50 -13.58 0.36 2.57
N LEU A 51 -14.41 1.40 2.41
CA LEU A 51 -14.27 2.36 1.33
C LEU A 51 -13.01 3.21 1.50
N GLU A 52 -12.25 3.36 0.40
CA GLU A 52 -11.14 4.29 0.32
C GLU A 52 -11.65 5.73 0.51
N GLN A 53 -11.00 6.49 1.39
CA GLN A 53 -11.34 7.89 1.68
C GLN A 53 -10.37 8.86 1.03
N VAL A 54 -9.10 8.46 0.97
CA VAL A 54 -8.01 9.18 0.30
C VAL A 54 -7.13 8.15 -0.38
N ARG A 55 -6.78 8.40 -1.63
CA ARG A 55 -5.87 7.55 -2.40
C ARG A 55 -4.99 8.39 -3.30
N ILE A 56 -3.68 8.15 -3.24
CA ILE A 56 -2.68 8.68 -4.16
C ILE A 56 -1.99 7.51 -4.84
N ASP A 57 -1.96 7.53 -6.16
CA ASP A 57 -1.27 6.57 -7.00
C ASP A 57 -0.08 7.22 -7.69
N ARG A 58 0.96 6.43 -7.95
CA ARG A 58 2.09 6.83 -8.80
C ARG A 58 1.91 6.23 -10.20
N ASP A 59 1.77 7.13 -11.18
CA ASP A 59 1.75 6.80 -12.60
C ASP A 59 3.03 7.34 -13.26
N GLY A 60 3.99 6.46 -13.49
CA GLY A 60 5.34 6.84 -13.89
C GLY A 60 5.99 7.77 -12.85
N THR A 61 6.27 9.01 -13.26
CA THR A 61 6.84 10.05 -12.38
C THR A 61 5.78 10.94 -11.72
N LYS A 62 4.49 10.79 -12.10
CA LYS A 62 3.42 11.63 -11.59
C LYS A 62 2.72 10.99 -10.40
N LEU A 63 2.31 11.83 -9.46
CA LEU A 63 1.42 11.43 -8.37
C LEU A 63 0.00 11.90 -8.71
N VAL A 64 -0.93 10.96 -8.70
CA VAL A 64 -2.31 11.19 -9.11
C VAL A 64 -3.23 10.92 -7.92
N ARG A 65 -4.05 11.90 -7.56
CA ARG A 65 -5.12 11.71 -6.58
C ARG A 65 -6.30 11.03 -7.24
N VAL A 66 -6.72 9.91 -6.67
CA VAL A 66 -7.93 9.20 -7.08
C VAL A 66 -9.13 9.78 -6.32
N VAL A 67 -10.22 10.04 -7.02
CA VAL A 67 -11.43 10.68 -6.45
C VAL A 67 -12.71 10.06 -7.00
N GLY A 68 -13.82 10.30 -6.31
CA GLY A 68 -15.15 9.91 -6.76
C GLY A 68 -15.33 8.39 -6.86
N ASP A 69 -15.95 7.93 -7.94
CA ASP A 69 -16.32 6.53 -8.15
C ASP A 69 -15.11 5.59 -8.43
N ASP A 70 -13.92 6.15 -8.59
CA ASP A 70 -12.69 5.37 -8.72
C ASP A 70 -12.12 4.92 -7.35
N LEU A 71 -12.63 5.45 -6.24
CA LEU A 71 -12.35 4.96 -4.90
C LEU A 71 -13.08 3.63 -4.68
N GLN A 72 -12.40 2.64 -4.12
CA GLN A 72 -12.85 1.26 -4.08
C GLN A 72 -13.10 0.76 -2.66
N GLU A 73 -14.03 -0.21 -2.53
CA GLU A 73 -14.24 -0.98 -1.30
C GLU A 73 -13.15 -2.04 -1.15
N LYS A 74 -12.43 -2.02 -0.05
CA LYS A 74 -11.27 -2.89 0.22
C LYS A 74 -11.39 -3.70 1.51
N GLY A 75 -12.53 -3.64 2.20
CA GLY A 75 -12.72 -4.28 3.51
C GLY A 75 -12.51 -5.79 3.54
N HIS A 76 -12.67 -6.48 2.41
CA HIS A 76 -12.50 -7.92 2.28
C HIS A 76 -11.05 -8.39 2.09
N TYR A 77 -10.10 -7.46 1.96
CA TYR A 77 -8.68 -7.82 1.80
C TYR A 77 -7.98 -8.01 3.16
N PRO A 78 -7.07 -9.00 3.28
CA PRO A 78 -6.34 -9.28 4.52
C PRO A 78 -5.64 -8.06 5.12
N TYR A 79 -5.01 -7.23 4.29
CA TYR A 79 -4.32 -6.02 4.74
C TYR A 79 -5.26 -4.97 5.36
N VAL A 80 -6.58 -5.09 5.20
CA VAL A 80 -7.57 -4.25 5.89
C VAL A 80 -8.05 -4.93 7.16
N PHE A 81 -8.67 -6.12 7.04
CA PHE A 81 -9.34 -6.73 8.19
C PHE A 81 -8.35 -7.29 9.24
N ASP A 82 -7.16 -7.74 8.85
CA ASP A 82 -6.13 -8.15 9.81
C ASP A 82 -5.50 -6.94 10.50
N THR A 83 -5.23 -5.87 9.75
CA THR A 83 -4.72 -4.62 10.33
C THR A 83 -5.70 -4.01 11.33
N ALA A 84 -7.00 -4.09 11.07
CA ALA A 84 -8.03 -3.56 11.96
C ALA A 84 -8.06 -4.24 13.35
N ARG A 85 -7.47 -5.43 13.48
CA ARG A 85 -7.37 -6.17 14.76
C ARG A 85 -6.08 -5.91 15.52
N LEU A 86 -5.16 -5.16 14.92
CA LEU A 86 -3.87 -4.87 15.54
C LEU A 86 -4.00 -3.75 16.60
N ALA A 87 -3.10 -3.80 17.58
CA ALA A 87 -2.97 -2.71 18.54
C ALA A 87 -2.53 -1.40 17.86
N ALA A 88 -2.89 -0.28 18.47
CA ALA A 88 -2.45 1.06 18.01
C ALA A 88 -0.95 1.14 17.84
N GLY A 89 -0.49 1.55 16.66
CA GLY A 89 0.93 1.65 16.31
C GLY A 89 1.59 0.34 15.88
N ALA A 90 0.87 -0.78 15.83
CA ALA A 90 1.37 -1.98 15.18
C ALA A 90 1.35 -1.83 13.64
N ILE A 91 2.14 -2.65 12.96
CA ILE A 91 2.25 -2.66 11.50
C ILE A 91 1.92 -4.07 11.01
N TYR A 92 1.00 -4.15 10.07
CA TYR A 92 0.78 -5.31 9.22
C TYR A 92 1.77 -5.26 8.06
N LEU A 93 2.40 -6.40 7.79
CA LEU A 93 3.25 -6.62 6.63
C LEU A 93 2.68 -7.78 5.85
N SER A 94 2.31 -7.57 4.59
CA SER A 94 1.81 -8.65 3.74
C SER A 94 2.96 -9.58 3.31
N ARG A 95 2.58 -10.77 2.82
CA ARG A 95 3.46 -11.50 1.89
C ARG A 95 3.70 -10.65 0.65
N ILE A 96 4.72 -10.99 -0.13
CA ILE A 96 4.93 -10.40 -1.45
C ILE A 96 3.88 -11.01 -2.38
N VAL A 97 3.10 -10.15 -3.01
CA VAL A 97 2.00 -10.51 -3.92
C VAL A 97 2.08 -9.69 -5.19
N ILE A 98 1.46 -10.17 -6.26
CA ILE A 98 1.15 -9.28 -7.39
C ILE A 98 -0.09 -8.46 -7.03
N ASN A 99 0.03 -7.14 -7.09
CA ASN A 99 -1.11 -6.27 -6.80
C ASN A 99 -2.09 -6.25 -7.98
N HIS A 100 -3.33 -6.60 -7.70
CA HIS A 100 -4.42 -6.57 -8.66
C HIS A 100 -5.35 -5.39 -8.38
N GLU A 101 -5.40 -4.45 -9.30
CA GLU A 101 -6.42 -3.39 -9.29
C GLU A 101 -7.69 -3.91 -10.01
N ARG A 102 -8.85 -3.65 -9.40
CA ARG A 102 -10.17 -4.07 -9.93
C ARG A 102 -10.29 -5.58 -10.22
N GLY A 103 -9.51 -6.41 -9.54
CA GLY A 103 -9.56 -7.86 -9.70
C GLY A 103 -8.98 -8.40 -11.01
N ALA A 104 -8.38 -7.56 -11.84
CA ALA A 104 -7.71 -7.96 -13.08
C ALA A 104 -6.18 -7.84 -12.96
N HIS A 105 -5.46 -8.69 -13.67
CA HIS A 105 -4.03 -8.48 -13.91
C HIS A 105 -3.87 -7.18 -14.70
N SER A 106 -3.16 -6.20 -14.14
CA SER A 106 -2.96 -4.90 -14.78
C SER A 106 -1.95 -4.94 -15.93
N GLY A 107 -1.38 -6.11 -16.23
CA GLY A 107 -0.32 -6.30 -17.23
C GLY A 107 1.04 -5.73 -16.81
N LEU A 108 1.10 -5.05 -15.67
CA LEU A 108 2.32 -4.59 -15.04
C LEU A 108 2.54 -5.46 -13.81
N GLU A 109 3.28 -6.53 -13.98
CA GLU A 109 3.67 -7.41 -12.89
C GLU A 109 4.52 -6.63 -11.89
N ARG A 110 3.89 -6.22 -10.78
CA ARG A 110 4.54 -5.52 -9.69
C ARG A 110 4.58 -6.39 -8.45
N PRO A 111 5.72 -7.00 -8.14
CA PRO A 111 5.90 -7.63 -6.85
C PRO A 111 5.75 -6.56 -5.78
N THR A 112 4.73 -6.73 -4.96
CA THR A 112 4.25 -5.71 -4.02
C THR A 112 4.28 -6.27 -2.60
N VAL A 113 4.79 -5.47 -1.68
CA VAL A 113 4.52 -5.63 -0.25
C VAL A 113 3.59 -4.53 0.22
N GLN A 114 2.62 -4.90 1.04
CA GLN A 114 1.66 -3.96 1.63
C GLN A 114 2.02 -3.75 3.10
N LEU A 115 2.24 -2.49 3.45
CA LEU A 115 2.43 -2.03 4.83
C LEU A 115 1.13 -1.39 5.27
N ALA A 116 0.54 -1.84 6.36
CA ALA A 116 -0.67 -1.24 6.88
C ALA A 116 -0.59 -1.01 8.39
N THR A 117 -1.29 0.01 8.88
CA THR A 117 -1.35 0.33 10.30
C THR A 117 -2.74 0.86 10.66
N PRO A 118 -3.29 0.49 11.84
CA PRO A 118 -4.61 0.96 12.24
C PRO A 118 -4.60 2.45 12.56
N VAL A 119 -5.69 3.12 12.21
CA VAL A 119 -6.02 4.48 12.65
C VAL A 119 -7.00 4.37 13.81
N VAL A 120 -6.57 4.83 14.97
CA VAL A 120 -7.35 4.72 16.22
C VAL A 120 -7.91 6.08 16.59
N GLY A 121 -9.18 6.14 16.87
CA GLY A 121 -9.89 7.31 17.37
C GLY A 121 -9.57 7.62 18.83
N ASN A 122 -10.11 8.74 19.31
CA ASN A 122 -9.84 9.24 20.67
C ASN A 122 -10.38 8.33 21.78
N SER A 123 -11.42 7.55 21.51
CA SER A 123 -12.01 6.57 22.44
C SER A 123 -11.34 5.18 22.37
N GLY A 124 -10.32 5.03 21.51
CA GLY A 124 -9.58 3.77 21.37
C GLY A 124 -10.13 2.81 20.30
N GLU A 125 -11.22 3.17 19.63
CA GLU A 125 -11.80 2.41 18.53
C GLU A 125 -10.94 2.52 17.27
N VAL A 126 -10.88 1.45 16.46
CA VAL A 126 -10.22 1.48 15.15
C VAL A 126 -11.21 2.03 14.12
N LEU A 127 -10.90 3.19 13.56
CA LEU A 127 -11.72 3.89 12.57
C LEU A 127 -11.43 3.46 11.14
N GLY A 128 -10.19 3.09 10.88
CA GLY A 128 -9.72 2.76 9.54
C GLY A 128 -8.29 2.27 9.55
N VAL A 129 -7.72 2.17 8.36
CA VAL A 129 -6.33 1.76 8.15
C VAL A 129 -5.64 2.67 7.14
N VAL A 130 -4.36 2.97 7.38
CA VAL A 130 -3.47 3.54 6.36
C VAL A 130 -2.70 2.41 5.73
N VAL A 131 -2.69 2.35 4.40
CA VAL A 131 -2.01 1.31 3.62
C VAL A 131 -1.04 1.94 2.64
N ILE A 132 0.18 1.40 2.58
CA ILE A 132 1.22 1.75 1.62
C ILE A 132 1.54 0.51 0.80
N ASN A 133 1.45 0.61 -0.53
CA ASN A 133 1.93 -0.41 -1.45
C ASN A 133 3.33 -0.04 -1.92
N VAL A 134 4.27 -0.96 -1.73
CA VAL A 134 5.68 -0.80 -2.10
C VAL A 134 6.00 -1.69 -3.29
N ASP A 135 6.51 -1.10 -4.37
CA ASP A 135 7.04 -1.79 -5.53
C ASP A 135 8.44 -2.34 -5.22
N LEU A 136 8.63 -3.63 -5.35
CA LEU A 136 9.89 -4.32 -5.08
C LEU A 136 10.77 -4.52 -6.31
N ASN A 137 10.32 -4.15 -7.51
CA ASN A 137 11.11 -4.32 -8.75
C ASN A 137 12.48 -3.66 -8.65
N GLY A 138 12.53 -2.40 -8.15
CA GLY A 138 13.80 -1.69 -7.95
C GLY A 138 14.72 -2.39 -6.95
N THR A 139 14.17 -2.91 -5.86
CA THR A 139 14.92 -3.66 -4.84
C THR A 139 15.49 -4.95 -5.41
N PHE A 140 14.70 -5.70 -6.17
CA PHE A 140 15.14 -6.95 -6.80
C PHE A 140 16.17 -6.70 -7.89
N ALA A 141 15.98 -5.66 -8.70
CA ALA A 141 16.97 -5.26 -9.72
C ALA A 141 18.32 -4.89 -9.09
N GLN A 142 18.30 -4.17 -7.97
CA GLN A 142 19.54 -3.83 -7.25
C GLN A 142 20.21 -5.07 -6.66
N LEU A 143 19.44 -5.97 -6.03
CA LEU A 143 19.99 -7.23 -5.52
C LEU A 143 20.65 -8.06 -6.64
N ALA A 144 20.02 -8.15 -7.80
CA ALA A 144 20.59 -8.85 -8.96
C ALA A 144 21.84 -8.16 -9.49
N ALA A 145 21.88 -6.82 -9.53
CA ALA A 145 23.02 -6.05 -10.01
C ALA A 145 24.25 -6.15 -9.08
N ASP A 146 24.04 -6.31 -7.78
CA ASP A 146 25.10 -6.43 -6.77
C ASP A 146 25.74 -7.85 -6.75
N MET A 147 25.18 -8.81 -7.50
CA MET A 147 25.71 -10.17 -7.57
C MET A 147 26.93 -10.27 -8.50
N PRO A 148 27.92 -11.12 -8.17
CA PRO A 148 29.01 -11.45 -9.08
C PRO A 148 28.46 -12.00 -10.40
N LYS A 149 29.17 -11.77 -11.53
CA LYS A 149 28.69 -12.13 -12.88
C LYS A 149 28.49 -13.63 -13.12
N ASP A 150 29.15 -14.44 -12.33
CA ASP A 150 29.11 -15.91 -12.37
C ASP A 150 28.08 -16.50 -11.40
N VAL A 151 27.32 -15.67 -10.69
CA VAL A 151 26.30 -16.06 -9.72
C VAL A 151 24.91 -15.67 -10.25
N GLN A 152 23.95 -16.57 -10.08
CA GLN A 152 22.54 -16.31 -10.41
C GLN A 152 21.72 -16.21 -9.12
N LEU A 153 20.84 -15.20 -9.07
CA LEU A 153 19.93 -14.99 -7.96
C LEU A 153 18.59 -15.66 -8.24
N PHE A 154 18.17 -16.51 -7.31
CA PHE A 154 16.81 -17.04 -7.24
C PHE A 154 16.20 -16.61 -5.91
N LEU A 155 15.03 -16.02 -5.95
CA LEU A 155 14.25 -15.68 -4.76
C LEU A 155 12.85 -16.28 -4.93
N ALA A 156 12.42 -17.08 -3.99
CA ALA A 156 11.08 -17.66 -3.99
C ALA A 156 10.32 -17.24 -2.72
N ASN A 157 8.98 -17.19 -2.81
CA ASN A 157 8.11 -17.03 -1.67
C ASN A 157 7.88 -18.36 -0.93
N GLY A 158 7.10 -18.35 0.15
CA GLY A 158 6.77 -19.56 0.91
C GLY A 158 5.85 -20.54 0.18
N ASP A 159 5.23 -20.12 -0.92
CA ASP A 159 4.33 -20.93 -1.74
C ASP A 159 5.07 -21.58 -2.91
N GLY A 160 6.34 -21.22 -3.12
CA GLY A 160 7.22 -21.78 -4.16
C GLY A 160 7.28 -20.97 -5.45
N ASP A 161 6.59 -19.82 -5.53
CA ASP A 161 6.65 -18.95 -6.70
C ASP A 161 7.97 -18.18 -6.72
N PHE A 162 8.60 -18.07 -7.89
CA PHE A 162 9.79 -17.26 -8.04
C PHE A 162 9.45 -15.77 -8.05
N LEU A 163 10.02 -15.02 -7.11
CA LEU A 163 9.98 -13.56 -7.06
C LEU A 163 11.09 -12.93 -7.91
N VAL A 164 12.23 -13.63 -8.01
CA VAL A 164 13.35 -13.32 -8.90
C VAL A 164 13.83 -14.60 -9.51
N HIS A 165 13.95 -14.62 -10.83
CA HIS A 165 14.49 -15.74 -11.60
C HIS A 165 15.34 -15.18 -12.76
N PRO A 166 16.47 -15.84 -13.17
CA PRO A 166 17.26 -15.42 -14.32
C PRO A 166 16.48 -15.34 -15.64
N ASP A 167 15.49 -16.21 -15.78
CA ASP A 167 14.48 -16.12 -16.84
C ASP A 167 13.23 -15.44 -16.30
N PRO A 168 12.91 -14.18 -16.72
CA PRO A 168 11.73 -13.46 -16.23
C PRO A 168 10.40 -14.18 -16.48
N ALA A 169 10.31 -15.06 -17.48
CA ALA A 169 9.11 -15.82 -17.77
C ALA A 169 8.77 -16.87 -16.68
N GLN A 170 9.69 -17.09 -15.74
CA GLN A 170 9.50 -18.01 -14.61
C GLN A 170 9.09 -17.27 -13.33
N THR A 171 8.95 -15.94 -13.35
CA THR A 171 8.49 -15.16 -12.18
C THR A 171 6.97 -15.10 -12.14
N PHE A 172 6.37 -15.42 -10.96
CA PHE A 172 4.93 -15.42 -10.63
C PHE A 172 4.06 -16.34 -11.45
#